data_7a5acbefabe5278337536e53a25ee048
#
_entry.id   7a5acbefabe5278337536e53a25ee048
#
_cell.length_a   1.000
_cell.length_b   1.000
_cell.length_c   1.000
_cell.angle_alpha   90.00
_cell.angle_beta   90.00
_cell.angle_gamma   90.00
#
_symmetry.space_group_name_H-M   'P 1'
#
loop_
_entity.id
_entity.type
_entity.pdbx_description
1 polymer ?
#
loop_
_entity_poly.entity_id
_entity_poly.type
_entity_poly.pdbx_seq_one_letter_code
_entity_poly.pdbx_strand_id
1 'polypeptide(L)'
;LLISPLLEAFQSSFPEGVVNIVYGRGRVLATPIMKSGKIDVLALIGHSKSANALQSQHPKGNRLRMVLGLEAKNPAIVLPDADLDLAVDECIAGTLSFNGQRCTALKVLYVHESIVEEFNRRFAFKVDQLKFGNPWEEGAKLTPLPEEDKPSYIQELIDDATEKGAKVLNKKGGETTDNFIFPSVLY
;
A
#
# COMPACT_ATOMS: atom_id res chain seq x y z
N LEU A 1 10.22 17.11 8.39
CA LEU A 1 11.63 16.90 8.76
C LEU A 1 12.40 16.10 7.71
N LEU A 2 11.89 14.98 7.22
CA LEU A 2 12.58 14.15 6.20
C LEU A 2 12.77 14.86 4.85
N ILE A 3 11.93 15.83 4.53
CA ILE A 3 11.95 16.55 3.25
C ILE A 3 12.81 17.85 3.33
N SER A 4 13.20 18.29 4.53
CA SER A 4 13.96 19.52 4.71
C SER A 4 15.26 19.59 3.88
N PRO A 5 16.07 18.51 3.79
CA PRO A 5 17.26 18.53 2.93
C PRO A 5 16.96 18.72 1.44
N LEU A 6 15.78 18.24 0.98
CA LEU A 6 15.35 18.46 -0.41
C LEU A 6 14.99 19.92 -0.66
N LEU A 7 14.42 20.63 0.33
CA LEU A 7 14.15 22.05 0.24
C LEU A 7 15.42 22.86 0.02
N GLU A 8 16.47 22.59 0.80
CA GLU A 8 17.76 23.24 0.68
C GLU A 8 18.40 22.99 -0.70
N ALA A 9 18.32 21.74 -1.18
CA ALA A 9 18.78 21.37 -2.51
C ALA A 9 18.02 22.12 -3.62
N PHE A 10 16.70 22.24 -3.51
CA PHE A 10 15.90 22.99 -4.47
C PHE A 10 16.20 24.49 -4.43
N GLN A 11 16.31 25.08 -3.23
CA GLN A 11 16.62 26.49 -3.06
C GLN A 11 17.99 26.89 -3.64
N SER A 12 18.97 25.98 -3.54
CA SER A 12 20.31 26.22 -4.09
C SER A 12 20.41 26.01 -5.61
N SER A 13 19.51 25.22 -6.19
CA SER A 13 19.59 24.76 -7.58
C SER A 13 18.64 25.46 -8.54
N PHE A 14 17.56 26.06 -8.03
CA PHE A 14 16.53 26.70 -8.85
C PHE A 14 16.35 28.19 -8.48
N PRO A 15 15.95 29.03 -9.44
CA PRO A 15 15.56 30.41 -9.14
C PRO A 15 14.41 30.47 -8.13
N GLU A 16 14.34 31.57 -7.39
CA GLU A 16 13.29 31.79 -6.39
C GLU A 16 11.88 31.67 -7.01
N GLY A 17 11.00 30.97 -6.31
CA GLY A 17 9.60 30.78 -6.72
C GLY A 17 9.36 29.65 -7.72
N VAL A 18 10.41 29.02 -8.28
CA VAL A 18 10.25 27.90 -9.22
C VAL A 18 9.77 26.63 -8.52
N VAL A 19 10.27 26.34 -7.32
CA VAL A 19 9.84 25.21 -6.51
C VAL A 19 9.27 25.70 -5.18
N ASN A 20 8.01 25.34 -4.90
CA ASN A 20 7.34 25.71 -3.67
C ASN A 20 6.79 24.43 -3.00
N ILE A 21 7.02 24.28 -1.69
CA ILE A 21 6.51 23.17 -0.90
C ILE A 21 5.55 23.72 0.14
N VAL A 22 4.37 23.11 0.21
CA VAL A 22 3.35 23.44 1.21
C VAL A 22 3.03 22.21 2.03
N TYR A 23 2.85 22.38 3.34
CA TYR A 23 2.56 21.32 4.29
C TYR A 23 1.14 21.46 4.83
N GLY A 24 0.43 20.34 4.95
CA GLY A 24 -0.88 20.30 5.55
C GLY A 24 -1.76 19.18 5.00
N ARG A 25 -3.01 19.18 5.42
CA ARG A 25 -3.98 18.18 4.92
C ARG A 25 -4.25 18.41 3.44
N GLY A 26 -4.00 17.41 2.60
CA GLY A 26 -4.11 17.50 1.14
C GLY A 26 -5.46 18.08 0.67
N ARG A 27 -6.58 17.64 1.27
CA ARG A 27 -7.92 18.17 0.95
C ARG A 27 -8.07 19.67 1.21
N VAL A 28 -7.34 20.20 2.19
CA VAL A 28 -7.39 21.63 2.55
C VAL A 28 -6.53 22.45 1.61
N LEU A 29 -5.33 21.98 1.31
CA LEU A 29 -4.35 22.68 0.50
C LEU A 29 -4.61 22.53 -1.01
N ALA A 30 -4.90 21.34 -1.47
CA ALA A 30 -5.05 21.07 -2.90
C ALA A 30 -6.34 21.65 -3.48
N THR A 31 -7.43 21.70 -2.70
CA THR A 31 -8.72 22.24 -3.16
C THR A 31 -8.63 23.67 -3.69
N PRO A 32 -8.13 24.69 -2.96
CA PRO A 32 -8.03 26.04 -3.49
C PRO A 32 -7.07 26.14 -4.66
N ILE A 33 -5.99 25.37 -4.67
CA ILE A 33 -5.03 25.31 -5.78
C ILE A 33 -5.72 24.83 -7.06
N MET A 34 -6.45 23.71 -7.00
CA MET A 34 -7.17 23.18 -8.15
C MET A 34 -8.29 24.12 -8.62
N LYS A 35 -9.08 24.68 -7.70
CA LYS A 35 -10.15 25.62 -8.01
C LYS A 35 -9.65 26.92 -8.63
N SER A 36 -8.38 27.29 -8.44
CA SER A 36 -7.80 28.47 -9.07
C SER A 36 -7.78 28.40 -10.61
N GLY A 37 -7.80 27.19 -11.17
CA GLY A 37 -7.71 26.96 -12.62
C GLY A 37 -6.36 27.36 -13.23
N LYS A 38 -5.33 27.53 -12.38
CA LYS A 38 -3.97 27.93 -12.79
C LYS A 38 -3.02 26.73 -12.89
N ILE A 39 -3.52 25.51 -12.64
CA ILE A 39 -2.73 24.29 -12.72
C ILE A 39 -2.87 23.71 -14.12
N ASP A 40 -1.76 23.52 -14.81
CA ASP A 40 -1.71 22.92 -16.13
C ASP A 40 -1.46 21.40 -16.06
N VAL A 41 -0.70 20.96 -15.05
CA VAL A 41 -0.37 19.54 -14.86
C VAL A 41 -0.58 19.14 -13.40
N LEU A 42 -1.33 18.11 -13.18
CA LEU A 42 -1.47 17.42 -11.88
C LEU A 42 -0.71 16.10 -11.94
N ALA A 43 0.41 16.02 -11.22
CA ALA A 43 1.07 14.74 -10.92
C ALA A 43 0.63 14.28 -9.53
N LEU A 44 -0.03 13.12 -9.44
CA LEU A 44 -0.56 12.60 -8.18
C LEU A 44 -0.17 11.14 -8.01
N ILE A 45 0.37 10.83 -6.84
CA ILE A 45 0.49 9.47 -6.32
C ILE A 45 -0.51 9.34 -5.17
N GLY A 46 -1.49 8.42 -5.31
CA GLY A 46 -2.55 8.27 -4.31
C GLY A 46 -3.72 7.42 -4.81
N HIS A 47 -4.91 7.68 -4.26
CA HIS A 47 -6.12 6.93 -4.60
C HIS A 47 -6.91 7.55 -5.75
N SER A 48 -7.54 6.72 -6.59
CA SER A 48 -8.44 7.13 -7.67
C SER A 48 -9.51 8.11 -7.19
N LYS A 49 -10.06 7.88 -6.00
CA LYS A 49 -11.04 8.79 -5.39
C LYS A 49 -10.49 10.21 -5.23
N SER A 50 -9.22 10.33 -4.82
CA SER A 50 -8.55 11.64 -4.66
C SER A 50 -8.26 12.27 -6.01
N ALA A 51 -7.79 11.49 -6.99
CA ALA A 51 -7.57 11.95 -8.35
C ALA A 51 -8.84 12.53 -8.97
N ASN A 52 -9.94 11.78 -8.92
CA ASN A 52 -11.24 12.19 -9.44
C ASN A 52 -11.76 13.46 -8.75
N ALA A 53 -11.61 13.53 -7.41
CA ALA A 53 -12.03 14.70 -6.65
C ALA A 53 -11.22 15.95 -7.00
N LEU A 54 -9.92 15.84 -7.23
CA LEU A 54 -9.08 16.96 -7.65
C LEU A 54 -9.39 17.38 -9.08
N GLN A 55 -9.53 16.44 -10.00
CA GLN A 55 -9.90 16.71 -11.39
C GLN A 55 -11.23 17.46 -11.49
N SER A 56 -12.25 17.00 -10.78
CA SER A 56 -13.60 17.62 -10.81
C SER A 56 -13.62 19.05 -10.24
N GLN A 57 -12.64 19.43 -9.43
CA GLN A 57 -12.54 20.78 -8.87
C GLN A 57 -11.89 21.78 -9.83
N HIS A 58 -11.21 21.32 -10.88
CA HIS A 58 -10.52 22.19 -11.81
C HIS A 58 -11.51 22.80 -12.82
N PRO A 59 -11.66 24.13 -12.89
CA PRO A 59 -12.67 24.77 -13.73
C PRO A 59 -12.45 24.62 -15.24
N LYS A 60 -11.24 24.19 -15.63
CA LYS A 60 -10.83 23.97 -17.03
C LYS A 60 -10.31 22.53 -17.19
N GLY A 61 -11.11 21.55 -16.82
CA GLY A 61 -10.70 20.13 -16.80
C GLY A 61 -10.15 19.62 -18.14
N ASN A 62 -10.60 20.17 -19.27
CA ASN A 62 -10.13 19.84 -20.60
C ASN A 62 -8.69 20.33 -20.89
N ARG A 63 -8.13 21.24 -20.06
CA ARG A 63 -6.75 21.72 -20.17
C ARG A 63 -5.82 21.09 -19.14
N LEU A 64 -6.38 20.46 -18.10
CA LEU A 64 -5.61 19.80 -17.06
C LEU A 64 -5.01 18.50 -17.60
N ARG A 65 -3.69 18.42 -17.63
CA ARG A 65 -2.98 17.15 -17.89
C ARG A 65 -2.80 16.40 -16.58
N MET A 66 -3.02 15.11 -16.59
CA MET A 66 -2.92 14.28 -15.38
C MET A 66 -1.87 13.20 -15.57
N VAL A 67 -0.93 13.12 -14.60
CA VAL A 67 0.05 12.04 -14.47
C VAL A 67 -0.26 11.34 -13.16
N LEU A 68 -0.83 10.15 -13.24
CA LEU A 68 -1.43 9.47 -12.09
C LEU A 68 -0.71 8.16 -11.79
N GLY A 69 -0.19 8.02 -10.56
CA GLY A 69 0.25 6.78 -9.96
C GLY A 69 -0.76 6.38 -8.90
N LEU A 70 -1.72 5.53 -9.26
CA LEU A 70 -2.85 5.18 -8.39
C LEU A 70 -2.64 3.83 -7.73
N GLU A 71 -3.62 3.42 -6.90
CA GLU A 71 -3.65 2.12 -6.28
C GLU A 71 -3.65 0.98 -7.30
N ALA A 72 -3.06 -0.15 -6.93
CA ALA A 72 -2.97 -1.32 -7.77
C ALA A 72 -3.43 -2.59 -7.04
N LYS A 73 -3.81 -3.62 -7.81
CA LYS A 73 -4.07 -4.98 -7.38
C LYS A 73 -3.05 -5.91 -8.06
N ASN A 74 -1.76 -5.72 -7.70
CA ASN A 74 -0.67 -6.46 -8.32
C ASN A 74 -0.81 -7.96 -8.08
N PRO A 75 -0.90 -8.78 -9.14
CA PRO A 75 -0.95 -10.23 -9.01
C PRO A 75 0.44 -10.84 -9.02
N ALA A 76 0.58 -12.04 -8.40
CA ALA A 76 1.60 -13.01 -8.74
C ALA A 76 0.93 -14.24 -9.32
N ILE A 77 1.60 -14.93 -10.24
CA ILE A 77 1.15 -16.18 -10.85
C ILE A 77 2.20 -17.25 -10.55
N VAL A 78 1.79 -18.32 -9.86
CA VAL A 78 2.65 -19.43 -9.50
C VAL A 78 2.27 -20.64 -10.37
N LEU A 79 3.18 -21.02 -11.27
CA LEU A 79 2.99 -22.13 -12.20
C LEU A 79 3.29 -23.47 -11.55
N PRO A 80 2.78 -24.60 -12.10
CA PRO A 80 2.90 -25.93 -11.48
C PRO A 80 4.34 -26.45 -11.39
N ASP A 81 5.24 -25.95 -12.21
CA ASP A 81 6.67 -26.28 -12.26
C ASP A 81 7.55 -25.33 -11.45
N ALA A 82 6.95 -24.40 -10.70
CA ALA A 82 7.70 -23.46 -9.86
C ALA A 82 8.42 -24.20 -8.71
N ASP A 83 9.63 -23.72 -8.37
CA ASP A 83 10.25 -24.05 -7.08
C ASP A 83 9.40 -23.43 -5.97
N LEU A 84 8.70 -24.28 -5.20
CA LEU A 84 7.75 -23.82 -4.18
C LEU A 84 8.41 -23.05 -3.04
N ASP A 85 9.62 -23.40 -2.64
CA ASP A 85 10.31 -22.71 -1.55
C ASP A 85 10.69 -21.29 -1.97
N LEU A 86 11.25 -21.16 -3.16
CA LEU A 86 11.57 -19.86 -3.75
C LEU A 86 10.30 -19.04 -4.01
N ALA A 87 9.27 -19.65 -4.60
CA ALA A 87 8.00 -18.95 -4.89
C ALA A 87 7.32 -18.41 -3.63
N VAL A 88 7.32 -19.20 -2.54
CA VAL A 88 6.78 -18.75 -1.26
C VAL A 88 7.60 -17.61 -0.67
N ASP A 89 8.93 -17.67 -0.70
CA ASP A 89 9.78 -16.60 -0.16
C ASP A 89 9.62 -15.31 -0.94
N GLU A 90 9.59 -15.36 -2.25
CA GLU A 90 9.35 -14.20 -3.11
C GLU A 90 7.94 -13.62 -2.92
N CYS A 91 6.93 -14.47 -2.75
CA CYS A 91 5.57 -14.02 -2.45
C CYS A 91 5.48 -13.37 -1.06
N ILE A 92 6.17 -13.88 -0.04
CA ILE A 92 6.27 -13.24 1.29
C ILE A 92 6.92 -11.85 1.16
N ALA A 93 8.07 -11.76 0.50
CA ALA A 93 8.75 -10.50 0.27
C ALA A 93 7.88 -9.52 -0.53
N GLY A 94 7.20 -9.99 -1.57
CA GLY A 94 6.34 -9.19 -2.42
C GLY A 94 5.07 -8.69 -1.72
N THR A 95 4.45 -9.50 -0.85
CA THR A 95 3.20 -9.15 -0.17
C THR A 95 3.42 -8.35 1.10
N LEU A 96 4.41 -8.69 1.93
CA LEU A 96 4.50 -8.23 3.32
C LEU A 96 5.68 -7.32 3.64
N SER A 97 6.65 -7.15 2.73
CA SER A 97 7.67 -6.12 2.96
C SER A 97 7.02 -4.74 3.10
N PHE A 98 7.50 -3.94 4.06
CA PHE A 98 6.89 -2.68 4.48
C PHE A 98 5.40 -2.82 4.87
N ASN A 99 5.04 -3.89 5.55
CA ASN A 99 3.66 -4.24 5.91
C ASN A 99 2.70 -4.33 4.70
N GLY A 100 3.20 -4.62 3.50
CA GLY A 100 2.39 -4.59 2.27
C GLY A 100 1.93 -3.18 1.84
N GLN A 101 2.43 -2.12 2.46
CA GLN A 101 2.01 -0.73 2.24
C GLN A 101 2.73 -0.05 1.06
N ARG A 102 3.09 -0.80 0.04
CA ARG A 102 3.65 -0.26 -1.21
C ARG A 102 2.65 -0.37 -2.35
N CYS A 103 2.69 0.59 -3.29
CA CYS A 103 1.91 0.51 -4.52
C CYS A 103 2.25 -0.74 -5.35
N THR A 104 3.49 -1.22 -5.25
CA THR A 104 4.02 -2.41 -5.94
C THR A 104 3.86 -3.71 -5.14
N ALA A 105 3.33 -3.67 -3.90
CA ALA A 105 3.12 -4.90 -3.13
C ALA A 105 2.09 -5.81 -3.81
N LEU A 106 2.35 -7.10 -3.80
CA LEU A 106 1.41 -8.10 -4.28
C LEU A 106 0.13 -8.09 -3.43
N LYS A 107 -1.01 -8.22 -4.09
CA LYS A 107 -2.34 -8.22 -3.44
C LYS A 107 -3.11 -9.52 -3.67
N VAL A 108 -2.81 -10.20 -4.78
CA VAL A 108 -3.47 -11.44 -5.17
C VAL A 108 -2.42 -12.42 -5.66
N LEU A 109 -2.49 -13.66 -5.17
CA LEU A 109 -1.63 -14.76 -5.60
C LEU A 109 -2.49 -15.77 -6.35
N TYR A 110 -2.26 -15.93 -7.65
CA TYR A 110 -2.89 -16.96 -8.48
C TYR A 110 -1.97 -18.18 -8.50
N VAL A 111 -2.38 -19.23 -7.82
CA VAL A 111 -1.59 -20.45 -7.71
C VAL A 111 -2.29 -21.55 -8.48
N HIS A 112 -1.53 -22.31 -9.30
CA HIS A 112 -2.08 -23.41 -10.07
C HIS A 112 -2.71 -24.48 -9.14
N GLU A 113 -3.85 -25.03 -9.53
CA GLU A 113 -4.64 -25.95 -8.73
C GLU A 113 -3.88 -27.17 -8.22
N SER A 114 -2.96 -27.71 -9.03
CA SER A 114 -2.16 -28.89 -8.66
C SER A 114 -1.17 -28.67 -7.51
N ILE A 115 -0.86 -27.42 -7.15
CA ILE A 115 0.14 -27.08 -6.13
C ILE A 115 -0.43 -26.16 -5.04
N VAL A 116 -1.69 -25.71 -5.16
CA VAL A 116 -2.27 -24.68 -4.28
C VAL A 116 -2.31 -25.10 -2.82
N GLU A 117 -2.63 -26.35 -2.52
CA GLU A 117 -2.70 -26.84 -1.12
C GLU A 117 -1.34 -26.77 -0.44
N GLU A 118 -0.29 -27.26 -1.12
CA GLU A 118 1.05 -27.26 -0.56
C GLU A 118 1.63 -25.84 -0.50
N PHE A 119 1.39 -25.00 -1.52
CA PHE A 119 1.77 -23.59 -1.50
C PHE A 119 1.11 -22.87 -0.33
N ASN A 120 -0.20 -22.98 -0.17
CA ASN A 120 -0.96 -22.34 0.90
C ASN A 120 -0.45 -22.76 2.29
N ARG A 121 -0.18 -24.07 2.47
CA ARG A 121 0.37 -24.58 3.72
C ARG A 121 1.73 -23.94 4.06
N ARG A 122 2.66 -23.88 3.09
CA ARG A 122 3.99 -23.29 3.29
C ARG A 122 3.89 -21.78 3.48
N PHE A 123 3.10 -21.10 2.68
CA PHE A 123 2.93 -19.65 2.74
C PHE A 123 2.33 -19.22 4.08
N ALA A 124 1.21 -19.82 4.51
CA ALA A 124 0.59 -19.53 5.78
C ALA A 124 1.52 -19.81 6.97
N PHE A 125 2.26 -20.92 6.93
CA PHE A 125 3.26 -21.23 7.96
C PHE A 125 4.36 -20.16 8.04
N LYS A 126 4.94 -19.75 6.91
CA LYS A 126 5.98 -18.71 6.90
C LYS A 126 5.45 -17.34 7.31
N VAL A 127 4.21 -17.00 6.96
CA VAL A 127 3.56 -15.77 7.46
C VAL A 127 3.50 -15.79 8.98
N ASP A 128 3.06 -16.89 9.61
CA ASP A 128 3.00 -17.02 11.06
C ASP A 128 4.36 -16.91 11.77
N GLN A 129 5.47 -17.14 11.06
CA GLN A 129 6.82 -16.99 11.60
C GLN A 129 7.36 -15.56 11.53
N LEU A 130 6.67 -14.65 10.86
CA LEU A 130 7.13 -13.27 10.77
C LEU A 130 7.13 -12.60 12.14
N LYS A 131 8.26 -11.99 12.47
CA LYS A 131 8.40 -11.26 13.74
C LYS A 131 7.77 -9.88 13.62
N PHE A 132 6.84 -9.59 14.51
CA PHE A 132 6.35 -8.25 14.77
C PHE A 132 7.27 -7.55 15.76
N GLY A 133 7.51 -6.26 15.55
CA GLY A 133 8.30 -5.43 16.44
C GLY A 133 8.48 -4.02 15.90
N ASN A 134 9.19 -3.19 16.65
CA ASN A 134 9.52 -1.85 16.17
C ASN A 134 10.56 -1.90 15.05
N PRO A 135 10.62 -0.89 14.15
CA PRO A 135 11.52 -0.89 12.99
C PRO A 135 13.01 -1.01 13.32
N TRP A 136 13.41 -0.65 14.55
CA TRP A 136 14.81 -0.73 15.04
C TRP A 136 15.12 -2.05 15.74
N GLU A 137 14.13 -2.93 15.93
CA GLU A 137 14.35 -4.23 16.56
C GLU A 137 14.89 -5.23 15.54
N GLU A 138 15.92 -5.96 15.94
CA GLU A 138 16.53 -6.96 15.07
C GLU A 138 15.54 -8.06 14.68
N GLY A 139 15.48 -8.33 13.38
CA GLY A 139 14.61 -9.35 12.80
C GLY A 139 13.13 -8.97 12.69
N ALA A 140 12.71 -7.78 13.10
CA ALA A 140 11.35 -7.31 12.88
C ALA A 140 11.06 -7.21 11.38
N LYS A 141 9.98 -7.84 10.94
CA LYS A 141 9.48 -7.85 9.54
C LYS A 141 8.14 -7.15 9.39
N LEU A 142 7.36 -7.14 10.46
CA LEU A 142 6.08 -6.46 10.57
C LEU A 142 6.18 -5.41 11.66
N THR A 143 5.61 -4.24 11.41
CA THR A 143 5.73 -3.08 12.31
C THR A 143 4.37 -2.46 12.57
N PRO A 144 4.19 -1.65 13.61
CA PRO A 144 2.94 -0.93 13.85
C PRO A 144 2.50 -0.13 12.61
N LEU A 145 1.19 -0.07 12.39
CA LEU A 145 0.61 0.72 11.31
C LEU A 145 0.56 2.20 11.70
N PRO A 146 0.76 3.12 10.73
CA PRO A 146 0.80 4.54 11.04
C PRO A 146 -0.58 5.16 11.35
N GLU A 147 -1.67 4.52 10.90
CA GLU A 147 -3.03 4.95 11.17
C GLU A 147 -3.67 4.10 12.27
N GLU A 148 -4.21 4.75 13.30
CA GLU A 148 -4.80 4.09 14.47
C GLU A 148 -6.07 3.30 14.14
N ASP A 149 -6.83 3.72 13.13
CA ASP A 149 -8.08 3.08 12.69
C ASP A 149 -7.86 1.95 11.68
N LYS A 150 -6.62 1.74 11.24
CA LYS A 150 -6.32 0.78 10.19
C LYS A 150 -6.56 -0.69 10.60
N PRO A 151 -6.23 -1.13 11.81
CA PRO A 151 -6.54 -2.51 12.24
C PRO A 151 -8.03 -2.83 12.19
N SER A 152 -8.89 -1.93 12.68
CA SER A 152 -10.34 -2.11 12.64
C SER A 152 -10.86 -2.21 11.20
N TYR A 153 -10.39 -1.33 10.33
CA TYR A 153 -10.76 -1.38 8.90
C TYR A 153 -10.32 -2.68 8.22
N ILE A 154 -9.12 -3.19 8.53
CA ILE A 154 -8.66 -4.47 7.96
C ILE A 154 -9.48 -5.62 8.52
N GLN A 155 -9.85 -5.58 9.81
CA GLN A 155 -10.71 -6.59 10.42
C GLN A 155 -12.08 -6.65 9.73
N GLU A 156 -12.70 -5.51 9.46
CA GLU A 156 -13.96 -5.45 8.69
C GLU A 156 -13.84 -6.15 7.31
N LEU A 157 -12.70 -5.98 6.64
CA LEU A 157 -12.45 -6.66 5.35
C LEU A 157 -12.26 -8.17 5.50
N ILE A 158 -11.63 -8.63 6.58
CA ILE A 158 -11.47 -10.05 6.88
C ILE A 158 -12.84 -10.67 7.18
N ASP A 159 -13.65 -10.00 7.99
CA ASP A 159 -14.98 -10.44 8.36
C ASP A 159 -15.89 -10.53 7.12
N ASP A 160 -15.91 -9.50 6.29
CA ASP A 160 -16.65 -9.49 5.01
C ASP A 160 -16.22 -10.64 4.09
N ALA A 161 -14.92 -10.92 4.01
CA ALA A 161 -14.41 -12.01 3.19
C ALA A 161 -14.84 -13.38 3.75
N THR A 162 -14.77 -13.57 5.07
CA THR A 162 -15.16 -14.84 5.72
C THR A 162 -16.66 -15.08 5.66
N GLU A 163 -17.48 -14.04 5.80
CA GLU A 163 -18.93 -14.12 5.59
C GLU A 163 -19.28 -14.55 4.15
N LYS A 164 -18.43 -14.18 3.18
CA LYS A 164 -18.56 -14.59 1.76
C LYS A 164 -17.94 -15.96 1.45
N GLY A 165 -17.43 -16.66 2.46
CA GLY A 165 -16.94 -18.04 2.35
C GLY A 165 -15.42 -18.18 2.25
N ALA A 166 -14.63 -17.10 2.33
CA ALA A 166 -13.19 -17.19 2.42
C ALA A 166 -12.74 -17.78 3.76
N LYS A 167 -11.57 -18.43 3.76
CA LYS A 167 -10.97 -19.01 4.96
C LYS A 167 -9.67 -18.33 5.29
N VAL A 168 -9.46 -18.00 6.56
CA VAL A 168 -8.16 -17.56 7.07
C VAL A 168 -7.29 -18.79 7.27
N LEU A 169 -6.19 -18.89 6.54
CA LEU A 169 -5.33 -20.09 6.52
C LEU A 169 -4.27 -20.09 7.61
N ASN A 170 -3.78 -18.93 8.01
CA ASN A 170 -2.73 -18.81 8.99
C ASN A 170 -3.28 -18.58 10.40
N LYS A 171 -2.58 -19.10 11.41
CA LYS A 171 -3.07 -19.15 12.81
C LYS A 171 -3.21 -17.76 13.45
N LYS A 172 -2.27 -16.86 13.15
CA LYS A 172 -2.24 -15.50 13.72
C LYS A 172 -3.05 -14.49 12.90
N GLY A 173 -3.61 -14.90 11.77
CA GLY A 173 -4.31 -14.00 10.87
C GLY A 173 -5.43 -13.24 11.58
N GLY A 174 -5.39 -11.90 11.54
CA GLY A 174 -6.37 -11.04 12.18
C GLY A 174 -6.13 -10.75 13.67
N GLU A 175 -5.11 -11.36 14.31
CA GLU A 175 -4.76 -10.98 15.68
C GLU A 175 -4.35 -9.50 15.74
N THR A 176 -4.92 -8.76 16.68
CA THR A 176 -4.68 -7.32 16.83
C THR A 176 -3.98 -6.99 18.13
N THR A 177 -3.09 -6.01 18.09
CA THR A 177 -2.45 -5.41 19.26
C THR A 177 -2.24 -3.93 18.99
N ASP A 178 -2.85 -3.05 19.76
CA ASP A 178 -2.81 -1.59 19.58
C ASP A 178 -3.10 -1.20 18.11
N ASN A 179 -2.16 -0.54 17.45
CA ASN A 179 -2.24 -0.14 16.04
C ASN A 179 -1.61 -1.15 15.08
N PHE A 180 -1.61 -2.43 15.43
CA PHE A 180 -1.12 -3.53 14.61
C PHE A 180 -2.20 -4.60 14.43
N ILE A 181 -2.27 -5.17 13.23
CA ILE A 181 -3.03 -6.38 12.92
C ILE A 181 -2.13 -7.36 12.18
N PHE A 182 -2.14 -8.62 12.63
CA PHE A 182 -1.33 -9.66 12.00
C PHE A 182 -1.92 -10.00 10.61
N PRO A 183 -1.08 -10.11 9.57
CA PRO A 183 -1.55 -10.38 8.21
C PRO A 183 -2.38 -11.65 8.13
N SER A 184 -3.53 -11.58 7.46
CA SER A 184 -4.39 -12.74 7.18
C SER A 184 -4.15 -13.25 5.76
N VAL A 185 -3.95 -14.56 5.65
CA VAL A 185 -3.90 -15.28 4.39
C VAL A 185 -5.30 -15.80 4.10
N LEU A 186 -5.98 -15.20 3.14
CA LEU A 186 -7.35 -15.55 2.76
C LEU A 186 -7.37 -16.44 1.52
N TYR A 187 -8.20 -17.51 1.56
CA TYR A 187 -8.40 -18.44 0.46
C TYR A 187 -9.87 -18.82 0.31
#